data_253d4e61bf1d30ab7fbe54e311b471c1
#
_entry.id   253d4e61bf1d30ab7fbe54e311b471c1
#
_cell.length_a   1.000
_cell.length_b   1.000
_cell.length_c   1.000
_cell.angle_alpha   90.00
_cell.angle_beta   90.00
_cell.angle_gamma   90.00
#
_symmetry.space_group_name_H-M   'P 1'
#
loop_
_entity.id
_entity.type
_entity.pdbx_description
1 polymer ?
#
loop_
_entity_poly.entity_id
_entity_poly.type
_entity_poly.pdbx_seq_one_letter_code
_entity_poly.pdbx_strand_id
1 'polypeptide(L)'
;IDLTVQPPRLLRPGGLPLEELEAVLGEVAVDKAVRQRLGDGEKAKAPGMKYRHYAPRAAVTVVTGTPRRSAAYIREHLPAGAGVICFDEYAPLFAGHIVHRLGSQEDKLAQAQHVFDALRTFDDTDVTAIFAQCPDESGLGLAVGNRLKKAAGFHTVDVSPLVIGFTGPTGAGKTSALRAVERLGG
;
A
#
# COMPACT_ATOMS: atom_id res chain seq x y z
N ILE A 1 -4.21 -5.39 -19.11
CA ILE A 1 -4.38 -6.84 -18.96
C ILE A 1 -3.74 -7.55 -20.15
N ASP A 2 -3.22 -8.76 -19.94
CA ASP A 2 -2.71 -9.69 -20.97
C ASP A 2 -3.72 -10.83 -21.10
N LEU A 3 -4.36 -10.92 -22.25
CA LEU A 3 -5.34 -11.96 -22.59
C LEU A 3 -4.72 -13.12 -23.39
N THR A 4 -3.41 -13.07 -23.67
CA THR A 4 -2.69 -14.11 -24.44
C THR A 4 -2.22 -15.28 -23.58
N VAL A 5 -2.41 -15.18 -22.26
CA VAL A 5 -2.06 -16.20 -21.27
C VAL A 5 -3.30 -16.67 -20.51
N GLN A 6 -3.21 -17.86 -19.92
CA GLN A 6 -4.31 -18.46 -19.16
C GLN A 6 -3.83 -18.83 -17.75
N PRO A 7 -4.46 -18.33 -16.68
CA PRO A 7 -5.54 -17.32 -16.70
C PRO A 7 -5.05 -15.97 -17.22
N PRO A 8 -5.96 -15.09 -17.70
CA PRO A 8 -5.65 -13.70 -18.06
C PRO A 8 -4.86 -13.01 -16.94
N ARG A 9 -3.93 -12.10 -17.32
CA ARG A 9 -3.02 -11.51 -16.32
C ARG A 9 -3.13 -9.99 -16.26
N LEU A 10 -3.40 -9.46 -15.07
CA LEU A 10 -3.36 -8.03 -14.79
C LEU A 10 -1.91 -7.57 -14.71
N LEU A 11 -1.43 -6.81 -15.70
CA LEU A 11 -0.06 -6.30 -15.76
C LEU A 11 0.11 -4.98 -14.99
N ARG A 12 -0.94 -4.17 -14.95
CA ARG A 12 -0.97 -2.89 -14.26
C ARG A 12 -2.40 -2.55 -13.84
N PRO A 13 -2.67 -2.28 -12.56
CA PRO A 13 -3.99 -1.83 -12.11
C PRO A 13 -4.30 -0.44 -12.68
N GLY A 14 -5.56 -0.20 -12.96
CA GLY A 14 -6.10 1.03 -13.55
C GLY A 14 -7.43 1.43 -12.93
N GLY A 15 -8.26 2.17 -13.69
CA GLY A 15 -9.56 2.62 -13.25
C GLY A 15 -10.64 1.53 -13.21
N LEU A 16 -10.36 0.34 -13.76
CA LEU A 16 -11.25 -0.83 -13.64
C LEU A 16 -10.72 -1.76 -12.56
N PRO A 17 -11.46 -1.99 -11.48
CA PRO A 17 -11.08 -2.89 -10.39
C PRO A 17 -10.84 -4.33 -10.84
N LEU A 18 -10.00 -5.07 -10.08
CA LEU A 18 -9.72 -6.47 -10.37
C LEU A 18 -10.99 -7.32 -10.31
N GLU A 19 -11.85 -7.07 -9.34
CA GLU A 19 -13.11 -7.77 -9.12
C GLU A 19 -14.07 -7.64 -10.32
N GLU A 20 -14.09 -6.49 -10.98
CA GLU A 20 -14.90 -6.28 -12.18
C GLU A 20 -14.31 -7.03 -13.40
N LEU A 21 -12.98 -7.12 -13.49
CA LEU A 21 -12.33 -7.94 -14.50
C LEU A 21 -12.63 -9.43 -14.28
N GLU A 22 -12.57 -9.89 -13.03
CA GLU A 22 -12.88 -11.28 -12.66
C GLU A 22 -14.35 -11.64 -12.89
N ALA A 23 -15.27 -10.69 -12.70
CA ALA A 23 -16.68 -10.90 -12.97
C ALA A 23 -16.96 -11.21 -14.48
N VAL A 24 -16.12 -10.70 -15.38
CA VAL A 24 -16.29 -10.90 -16.84
C VAL A 24 -15.41 -12.04 -17.36
N LEU A 25 -14.18 -12.17 -16.87
CA LEU A 25 -13.16 -13.05 -17.43
C LEU A 25 -12.97 -14.35 -16.62
N GLY A 26 -13.59 -14.46 -15.45
CA GLY A 26 -13.29 -15.50 -14.46
C GLY A 26 -11.99 -15.17 -13.71
N GLU A 27 -11.20 -16.19 -13.40
CA GLU A 27 -9.94 -16.00 -12.68
C GLU A 27 -8.98 -15.08 -13.45
N VAL A 28 -8.44 -14.07 -12.76
CA VAL A 28 -7.42 -13.15 -13.31
C VAL A 28 -6.18 -13.17 -12.42
N ALA A 29 -5.05 -13.61 -12.95
CA ALA A 29 -3.78 -13.57 -12.25
C ALA A 29 -3.26 -12.13 -12.18
N VAL A 30 -2.73 -11.74 -11.01
CA VAL A 30 -2.05 -10.44 -10.85
C VAL A 30 -0.55 -10.62 -11.09
N ASP A 31 0.03 -9.86 -12.04
CA ASP A 31 1.46 -9.93 -12.32
C ASP A 31 2.28 -9.46 -11.08
N LYS A 32 3.39 -10.13 -10.82
CA LYS A 32 4.26 -9.80 -9.68
C LYS A 32 4.73 -8.35 -9.66
N ALA A 33 4.92 -7.74 -10.83
CA ALA A 33 5.32 -6.33 -10.96
C ALA A 33 4.28 -5.32 -10.43
N VAL A 34 3.07 -5.77 -10.13
CA VAL A 34 2.05 -4.96 -9.44
C VAL A 34 2.39 -4.80 -7.96
N ARG A 35 2.92 -5.84 -7.33
CA ARG A 35 3.14 -5.90 -5.88
C ARG A 35 4.59 -5.74 -5.45
N GLN A 36 5.54 -6.00 -6.34
CA GLN A 36 6.97 -5.96 -6.04
C GLN A 36 7.80 -5.42 -7.20
N ARG A 37 9.02 -4.98 -6.91
CA ARG A 37 9.96 -4.52 -7.93
C ARG A 37 10.36 -5.68 -8.85
N LEU A 38 10.43 -5.43 -10.16
CA LEU A 38 11.04 -6.37 -11.09
C LEU A 38 12.55 -6.46 -10.84
N GLY A 39 13.09 -7.67 -10.88
CA GLY A 39 14.52 -7.94 -10.76
C GLY A 39 15.32 -7.41 -11.95
N ASP A 40 16.64 -7.27 -11.74
CA ASP A 40 17.56 -6.92 -12.81
C ASP A 40 17.56 -8.05 -13.87
N GLY A 41 17.32 -7.69 -15.13
CA GLY A 41 17.20 -8.65 -16.24
C GLY A 41 15.76 -9.08 -16.58
N GLU A 42 14.78 -8.83 -15.72
CA GLU A 42 13.38 -9.09 -16.06
C GLU A 42 12.83 -8.07 -17.06
N LYS A 43 12.19 -8.58 -18.12
CA LYS A 43 11.57 -7.71 -19.14
C LYS A 43 10.21 -7.20 -18.64
N ALA A 44 10.03 -5.88 -18.70
CA ALA A 44 8.72 -5.27 -18.49
C ALA A 44 7.77 -5.69 -19.62
N LYS A 45 6.62 -6.25 -19.26
CA LYS A 45 5.58 -6.69 -20.23
C LYS A 45 4.65 -5.56 -20.66
N ALA A 46 4.66 -4.44 -19.93
CA ALA A 46 3.87 -3.26 -20.26
C ALA A 46 4.63 -1.97 -19.89
N PRO A 47 4.29 -0.83 -20.53
CA PRO A 47 4.85 0.47 -20.16
C PRO A 47 4.61 0.77 -18.67
N GLY A 48 5.59 1.39 -18.00
CA GLY A 48 5.49 1.79 -16.59
C GLY A 48 5.65 0.66 -15.56
N MET A 49 6.03 -0.57 -15.97
CA MET A 49 6.31 -1.65 -15.02
C MET A 49 7.71 -1.55 -14.40
N LYS A 50 8.72 -1.04 -15.13
CA LYS A 50 10.13 -1.09 -14.72
C LYS A 50 10.66 0.19 -14.07
N TYR A 51 10.12 1.35 -14.39
CA TYR A 51 10.69 2.63 -13.95
C TYR A 51 9.87 3.29 -12.85
N ARG A 52 10.55 4.08 -11.99
CA ARG A 52 9.90 5.01 -11.06
C ARG A 52 9.27 6.13 -11.90
N HIS A 53 7.99 6.01 -12.19
CA HIS A 53 7.22 7.08 -12.83
C HIS A 53 6.54 7.92 -11.77
N TYR A 54 6.64 9.25 -11.91
CA TYR A 54 5.99 10.21 -11.00
C TYR A 54 6.44 10.11 -9.53
N ALA A 55 7.66 9.62 -9.29
CA ALA A 55 8.24 9.64 -7.96
C ALA A 55 8.64 11.07 -7.60
N PRO A 56 8.28 11.58 -6.43
CA PRO A 56 8.79 12.84 -5.93
C PRO A 56 10.30 12.76 -5.70
N ARG A 57 10.95 13.94 -5.57
CA ARG A 57 12.38 14.02 -5.22
C ARG A 57 12.65 13.43 -3.85
N ALA A 58 11.73 13.65 -2.91
CA ALA A 58 11.80 13.10 -1.57
C ALA A 58 11.69 11.57 -1.56
N ALA A 59 12.37 10.93 -0.62
CA ALA A 59 12.27 9.49 -0.41
C ALA A 59 10.88 9.15 0.15
N VAL A 60 10.17 8.20 -0.48
CA VAL A 60 8.83 7.78 -0.05
C VAL A 60 8.91 6.45 0.69
N THR A 61 8.27 6.37 1.85
CA THR A 61 8.00 5.14 2.60
C THR A 61 6.51 4.90 2.62
N VAL A 62 6.07 3.78 2.09
CA VAL A 62 4.65 3.40 2.09
C VAL A 62 4.37 2.48 3.27
N VAL A 63 3.39 2.83 4.09
CA VAL A 63 2.99 2.03 5.25
C VAL A 63 1.69 1.31 4.95
N THR A 64 1.75 -0.02 4.88
CA THR A 64 0.61 -0.91 4.65
C THR A 64 0.07 -1.47 5.96
N GLY A 65 -1.17 -1.97 5.93
CA GLY A 65 -1.87 -2.48 7.09
C GLY A 65 -3.17 -1.73 7.33
N THR A 66 -3.79 -1.91 8.51
CA THR A 66 -5.03 -1.17 8.78
C THR A 66 -4.77 0.33 8.87
N PRO A 67 -5.72 1.20 8.47
CA PRO A 67 -5.53 2.66 8.48
C PRO A 67 -5.10 3.20 9.85
N ARG A 68 -5.68 2.66 10.93
CA ARG A 68 -5.32 3.06 12.30
C ARG A 68 -3.87 2.69 12.66
N ARG A 69 -3.42 1.48 12.31
CA ARG A 69 -2.05 1.01 12.61
C ARG A 69 -1.01 1.74 11.78
N SER A 70 -1.29 1.96 10.49
CA SER A 70 -0.40 2.72 9.62
C SER A 70 -0.25 4.17 10.09
N ALA A 71 -1.34 4.83 10.50
CA ALA A 71 -1.28 6.18 11.07
C ALA A 71 -0.48 6.22 12.39
N ALA A 72 -0.67 5.25 13.28
CA ALA A 72 0.08 5.16 14.53
C ALA A 72 1.58 4.97 14.27
N TYR A 73 1.94 4.06 13.37
CA TYR A 73 3.33 3.82 12.98
C TYR A 73 3.97 5.08 12.39
N ILE A 74 3.29 5.76 11.44
CA ILE A 74 3.80 6.98 10.84
C ILE A 74 4.05 8.03 11.93
N ARG A 75 3.11 8.27 12.83
CA ARG A 75 3.25 9.24 13.93
C ARG A 75 4.46 8.96 14.81
N GLU A 76 4.75 7.70 15.07
CA GLU A 76 5.87 7.28 15.91
C GLU A 76 7.22 7.41 15.23
N HIS A 77 7.28 7.20 13.90
CA HIS A 77 8.54 7.12 13.15
C HIS A 77 8.78 8.31 12.21
N LEU A 78 7.88 9.31 12.20
CA LEU A 78 7.95 10.44 11.30
C LEU A 78 9.08 11.39 11.71
N PRO A 79 10.12 11.61 10.87
CA PRO A 79 11.18 12.56 11.17
C PRO A 79 10.66 14.01 11.14
N ALA A 80 11.33 14.89 11.87
CA ALA A 80 11.06 16.33 11.77
C ALA A 80 11.24 16.80 10.31
N GLY A 81 10.30 17.63 9.82
CA GLY A 81 10.32 18.15 8.46
C GLY A 81 9.92 17.14 7.36
N ALA A 82 9.52 15.93 7.72
CA ALA A 82 8.98 14.98 6.74
C ALA A 82 7.54 15.35 6.33
N GLY A 83 7.17 14.98 5.10
CA GLY A 83 5.80 15.08 4.58
C GLY A 83 4.98 13.83 4.85
N VAL A 84 3.68 13.98 4.88
CA VAL A 84 2.74 12.88 5.10
C VAL A 84 1.66 12.86 4.02
N ILE A 85 1.40 11.69 3.47
CA ILE A 85 0.22 11.39 2.66
C ILE A 85 -0.67 10.48 3.49
N CYS A 86 -1.88 10.92 3.83
CA CYS A 86 -2.75 10.16 4.72
C CYS A 86 -4.23 10.26 4.34
N PHE A 87 -5.06 9.42 4.94
CA PHE A 87 -6.51 9.57 4.88
C PHE A 87 -6.97 10.73 5.76
N ASP A 88 -8.11 11.29 5.42
CA ASP A 88 -8.67 12.50 6.07
C ASP A 88 -8.82 12.35 7.58
N GLU A 89 -9.23 11.17 8.02
CA GLU A 89 -9.49 10.83 9.42
C GLU A 89 -8.23 10.94 10.29
N TYR A 90 -7.04 10.77 9.69
CA TYR A 90 -5.76 10.76 10.41
C TYR A 90 -4.94 12.04 10.23
N ALA A 91 -5.34 12.94 9.35
CA ALA A 91 -4.62 14.20 9.12
C ALA A 91 -4.36 15.02 10.39
N PRO A 92 -5.28 15.10 11.37
CA PRO A 92 -5.04 15.81 12.62
C PRO A 92 -3.87 15.27 13.46
N LEU A 93 -3.50 14.00 13.29
CA LEU A 93 -2.38 13.37 14.01
C LEU A 93 -1.01 13.90 13.57
N PHE A 94 -0.94 14.56 12.43
CA PHE A 94 0.28 15.03 11.78
C PHE A 94 0.39 16.56 11.76
N ALA A 95 -0.27 17.23 12.72
CA ALA A 95 -0.17 18.69 12.86
C ALA A 95 1.30 19.11 13.01
N GLY A 96 1.70 20.15 12.27
CA GLY A 96 3.09 20.64 12.21
C GLY A 96 3.95 20.02 11.09
N HIS A 97 3.44 19.08 10.33
CA HIS A 97 4.04 18.55 9.11
C HIS A 97 3.30 19.02 7.86
N ILE A 98 3.93 18.91 6.70
CA ILE A 98 3.25 19.08 5.41
C ILE A 98 2.42 17.83 5.15
N VAL A 99 1.09 17.98 5.14
CA VAL A 99 0.14 16.87 5.00
C VAL A 99 -0.65 17.00 3.71
N HIS A 100 -0.62 15.97 2.89
CA HIS A 100 -1.52 15.79 1.76
C HIS A 100 -2.55 14.70 2.03
N ARG A 101 -3.81 15.05 1.85
CA ARG A 101 -4.94 14.16 2.11
C ARG A 101 -5.31 13.41 0.85
N LEU A 102 -5.50 12.09 0.97
CA LEU A 102 -5.99 11.25 -0.13
C LEU A 102 -7.51 11.25 -0.25
N GLY A 103 -8.23 11.73 0.75
CA GLY A 103 -9.67 11.55 0.94
C GLY A 103 -9.96 10.61 2.10
N SER A 104 -11.24 10.32 2.36
CA SER A 104 -11.63 9.35 3.38
C SER A 104 -11.02 7.96 3.12
N GLN A 105 -10.72 7.22 4.19
CA GLN A 105 -10.23 5.85 4.10
C GLN A 105 -11.19 4.90 3.36
N GLU A 106 -12.49 5.21 3.33
CA GLU A 106 -13.51 4.43 2.64
C GLU A 106 -13.72 4.85 1.17
N ASP A 107 -13.28 6.06 0.77
CA ASP A 107 -13.49 6.59 -0.58
C ASP A 107 -12.29 6.31 -1.49
N LYS A 108 -12.25 5.11 -2.05
CA LYS A 108 -11.19 4.68 -3.00
C LYS A 108 -11.17 5.51 -4.28
N LEU A 109 -12.31 6.09 -4.69
CA LEU A 109 -12.39 6.93 -5.88
C LEU A 109 -11.68 8.27 -5.64
N ALA A 110 -11.96 8.94 -4.53
CA ALA A 110 -11.26 10.17 -4.14
C ALA A 110 -9.75 9.92 -4.01
N GLN A 111 -9.36 8.82 -3.37
CA GLN A 111 -7.95 8.43 -3.24
C GLN A 111 -7.27 8.25 -4.61
N ALA A 112 -7.95 7.62 -5.58
CA ALA A 112 -7.43 7.42 -6.92
C ALA A 112 -7.27 8.75 -7.70
N GLN A 113 -8.13 9.72 -7.44
CA GLN A 113 -8.06 11.07 -8.01
C GLN A 113 -6.90 11.88 -7.42
N HIS A 114 -6.69 11.82 -6.10
CA HIS A 114 -5.75 12.67 -5.38
C HIS A 114 -4.32 12.14 -5.34
N VAL A 115 -4.10 10.83 -5.52
CA VAL A 115 -2.77 10.21 -5.30
C VAL A 115 -1.65 10.82 -6.15
N PHE A 116 -1.94 11.28 -7.36
CA PHE A 116 -0.94 11.90 -8.22
C PHE A 116 -0.55 13.27 -7.73
N ASP A 117 -1.53 14.10 -7.41
CA ASP A 117 -1.31 15.45 -6.93
C ASP A 117 -0.61 15.42 -5.57
N ALA A 118 -1.03 14.51 -4.68
CA ALA A 118 -0.38 14.30 -3.40
C ALA A 118 1.11 13.99 -3.52
N LEU A 119 1.51 13.16 -4.49
CA LEU A 119 2.92 12.85 -4.72
C LEU A 119 3.70 14.05 -5.31
N ARG A 120 3.09 14.80 -6.24
CA ARG A 120 3.76 15.90 -6.96
C ARG A 120 3.95 17.16 -6.12
N THR A 121 2.99 17.46 -5.24
CA THR A 121 3.01 18.72 -4.45
C THR A 121 4.23 18.78 -3.53
N PHE A 122 4.82 17.66 -3.14
CA PHE A 122 6.04 17.66 -2.35
C PHE A 122 7.28 18.10 -3.12
N ASP A 123 7.27 18.11 -4.47
CA ASP A 123 8.40 18.57 -5.28
C ASP A 123 8.65 20.08 -5.17
N ASP A 124 7.63 20.83 -4.75
CA ASP A 124 7.70 22.28 -4.51
C ASP A 124 8.01 22.63 -3.04
N THR A 125 8.45 21.64 -2.26
CA THR A 125 8.77 21.79 -0.83
C THR A 125 10.19 21.31 -0.53
N ASP A 126 10.72 21.68 0.65
CA ASP A 126 12.02 21.23 1.14
C ASP A 126 11.97 19.87 1.84
N VAL A 127 10.85 19.14 1.71
CA VAL A 127 10.67 17.81 2.30
C VAL A 127 11.62 16.81 1.64
N THR A 128 12.38 16.08 2.45
CA THR A 128 13.33 15.04 1.98
C THR A 128 12.82 13.63 2.17
N ALA A 129 11.83 13.43 3.03
CA ALA A 129 11.19 12.14 3.29
C ALA A 129 9.67 12.30 3.34
N ILE A 130 8.95 11.33 2.80
CA ILE A 130 7.48 11.27 2.77
C ILE A 130 7.04 9.92 3.32
N PHE A 131 6.11 9.92 4.25
CA PHE A 131 5.42 8.73 4.71
C PHE A 131 4.00 8.70 4.17
N ALA A 132 3.60 7.58 3.57
CA ALA A 132 2.29 7.47 2.94
C ALA A 132 1.48 6.30 3.51
N GLN A 133 0.25 6.57 3.99
CA GLN A 133 -0.72 5.52 4.24
C GLN A 133 -1.15 4.88 2.91
N CYS A 134 -1.28 3.55 2.92
CA CYS A 134 -1.71 2.78 1.76
C CYS A 134 -3.10 2.20 2.00
N PRO A 135 -4.05 2.35 1.07
CA PRO A 135 -5.32 1.64 1.16
C PRO A 135 -5.13 0.13 1.03
N ASP A 136 -6.13 -0.64 1.44
CA ASP A 136 -6.23 -2.06 1.10
C ASP A 136 -6.37 -2.27 -0.41
N GLU A 137 -6.21 -3.50 -0.88
CA GLU A 137 -6.20 -3.83 -2.31
C GLU A 137 -7.62 -3.98 -2.94
N SER A 138 -8.70 -3.74 -2.19
CA SER A 138 -10.05 -3.84 -2.74
C SER A 138 -10.38 -2.70 -3.71
N GLY A 139 -11.15 -2.97 -4.73
CA GLY A 139 -11.61 -1.99 -5.71
C GLY A 139 -10.45 -1.19 -6.32
N LEU A 140 -10.55 0.13 -6.32
CA LEU A 140 -9.50 1.02 -6.79
C LEU A 140 -8.27 1.09 -5.87
N GLY A 141 -8.35 0.53 -4.67
CA GLY A 141 -7.24 0.53 -3.71
C GLY A 141 -5.99 -0.15 -4.24
N LEU A 142 -6.13 -1.22 -5.03
CA LEU A 142 -4.99 -1.87 -5.72
C LEU A 142 -4.26 -0.89 -6.64
N ALA A 143 -4.98 -0.04 -7.37
CA ALA A 143 -4.39 0.95 -8.27
C ALA A 143 -3.69 2.07 -7.49
N VAL A 144 -4.31 2.60 -6.45
CA VAL A 144 -3.73 3.62 -5.56
C VAL A 144 -2.46 3.09 -4.90
N GLY A 145 -2.55 1.91 -4.28
CA GLY A 145 -1.42 1.26 -3.61
C GLY A 145 -0.26 0.97 -4.57
N ASN A 146 -0.54 0.50 -5.78
CA ASN A 146 0.50 0.29 -6.80
C ASN A 146 1.22 1.59 -7.18
N ARG A 147 0.51 2.72 -7.27
CA ARG A 147 1.12 4.03 -7.57
C ARG A 147 2.01 4.51 -6.44
N LEU A 148 1.56 4.43 -5.19
CA LEU A 148 2.34 4.76 -4.01
C LEU A 148 3.60 3.87 -3.91
N LYS A 149 3.44 2.55 -4.03
CA LYS A 149 4.55 1.59 -3.97
C LYS A 149 5.58 1.83 -5.08
N LYS A 150 5.15 2.17 -6.30
CA LYS A 150 6.07 2.52 -7.40
C LYS A 150 6.80 3.84 -7.15
N ALA A 151 6.13 4.88 -6.66
CA ALA A 151 6.77 6.13 -6.27
C ALA A 151 7.83 5.91 -5.18
N ALA A 152 7.56 5.00 -4.24
CA ALA A 152 8.49 4.58 -3.19
C ALA A 152 9.61 3.64 -3.67
N GLY A 153 9.62 3.21 -4.94
CA GLY A 153 10.52 2.15 -5.40
C GLY A 153 10.30 0.82 -4.66
N PHE A 154 9.07 0.59 -4.19
CA PHE A 154 8.64 -0.54 -3.35
C PHE A 154 9.26 -0.57 -1.95
N HIS A 155 9.73 0.58 -1.45
CA HIS A 155 10.09 0.72 -0.04
C HIS A 155 8.81 0.78 0.80
N THR A 156 8.46 -0.35 1.41
CA THR A 156 7.21 -0.53 2.16
C THR A 156 7.49 -1.05 3.56
N VAL A 157 6.67 -0.60 4.52
CA VAL A 157 6.60 -1.13 5.88
C VAL A 157 5.22 -1.71 6.08
N ASP A 158 5.14 -2.98 6.46
CA ASP A 158 3.87 -3.64 6.74
C ASP A 158 3.63 -3.68 8.25
N VAL A 159 2.54 -3.04 8.67
CA VAL A 159 2.08 -3.00 10.06
C VAL A 159 0.77 -3.79 10.26
N SER A 160 0.48 -4.71 9.36
CA SER A 160 -0.65 -5.61 9.48
C SER A 160 -0.58 -6.39 10.80
N PRO A 161 -1.72 -6.73 11.42
CA PRO A 161 -1.69 -7.55 12.62
C PRO A 161 -1.11 -8.93 12.32
N LEU A 162 -0.20 -9.39 13.17
CA LEU A 162 0.28 -10.78 13.10
C LEU A 162 -0.87 -11.71 13.49
N VAL A 163 -1.28 -12.58 12.58
CA VAL A 163 -2.25 -13.64 12.85
C VAL A 163 -1.51 -14.94 13.11
N ILE A 164 -1.60 -15.44 14.34
CA ILE A 164 -0.99 -16.72 14.73
C ILE A 164 -2.09 -17.76 14.93
N GLY A 165 -2.09 -18.79 14.07
CA GLY A 165 -3.00 -19.93 14.18
C GLY A 165 -2.35 -21.09 14.93
N PHE A 166 -3.03 -21.62 15.94
CA PHE A 166 -2.61 -22.84 16.64
C PHE A 166 -3.49 -24.01 16.19
N THR A 167 -2.88 -25.04 15.59
CA THR A 167 -3.55 -26.28 15.21
C THR A 167 -2.99 -27.45 16.00
N GLY A 168 -3.76 -28.53 16.09
CA GLY A 168 -3.34 -29.75 16.80
C GLY A 168 -4.50 -30.44 17.51
N PRO A 169 -4.31 -31.70 17.95
CA PRO A 169 -5.34 -32.46 18.65
C PRO A 169 -5.72 -31.83 19.99
N THR A 170 -6.83 -32.29 20.57
CA THR A 170 -7.25 -31.87 21.91
C THR A 170 -6.15 -32.21 22.92
N GLY A 171 -5.84 -31.29 23.84
CA GLY A 171 -4.78 -31.47 24.84
C GLY A 171 -3.37 -31.07 24.39
N ALA A 172 -3.15 -30.65 23.14
CA ALA A 172 -1.84 -30.24 22.62
C ALA A 172 -1.34 -28.87 23.11
N GLY A 173 -1.91 -28.30 24.17
CA GLY A 173 -1.45 -27.04 24.77
C GLY A 173 -1.78 -25.77 24.00
N LYS A 174 -2.70 -25.81 23.03
CA LYS A 174 -3.10 -24.64 22.20
C LYS A 174 -3.51 -23.42 23.04
N THR A 175 -4.30 -23.64 24.11
CA THR A 175 -4.75 -22.58 24.99
C THR A 175 -3.58 -21.96 25.78
N SER A 176 -2.60 -22.77 26.19
CA SER A 176 -1.40 -22.29 26.89
C SER A 176 -0.52 -21.46 25.97
N ALA A 177 -0.37 -21.87 24.70
CA ALA A 177 0.34 -21.12 23.67
C ALA A 177 -0.34 -19.77 23.39
N LEU A 178 -1.68 -19.75 23.24
CA LEU A 178 -2.45 -18.53 23.03
C LEU A 178 -2.24 -17.53 24.19
N ARG A 179 -2.36 -17.99 25.44
CA ARG A 179 -2.11 -17.16 26.62
C ARG A 179 -0.68 -16.61 26.72
N ALA A 180 0.31 -17.38 26.23
CA ALA A 180 1.69 -16.91 26.17
C ALA A 180 1.86 -15.77 25.16
N VAL A 181 1.23 -15.88 23.98
CA VAL A 181 1.25 -14.83 22.95
C VAL A 181 0.52 -13.56 23.43
N GLU A 182 -0.63 -13.70 24.10
CA GLU A 182 -1.37 -12.57 24.67
C GLU A 182 -0.53 -11.76 25.69
N ARG A 183 0.34 -12.44 26.45
CA ARG A 183 1.25 -11.77 27.42
C ARG A 183 2.43 -11.04 26.75
N LEU A 184 2.80 -11.43 25.53
CA LEU A 184 3.91 -10.83 24.80
C LEU A 184 3.47 -9.67 23.89
N GLY A 185 2.18 -9.57 23.59
CA GLY A 185 1.61 -8.59 22.66
C GLY A 185 0.80 -7.48 23.33
N GLY A 186 0.80 -7.37 24.65
CA GLY A 186 0.10 -6.34 25.41
C GLY A 186 0.92 -5.08 25.63
#